data_04f8b631f5594de018e2f7a7ebab3a56
#
_entry.id   04f8b631f5594de018e2f7a7ebab3a56
#
_cell.length_a   1.000
_cell.length_b   1.000
_cell.length_c   1.000
_cell.angle_alpha   90.00
_cell.angle_beta   90.00
_cell.angle_gamma   90.00
#
_symmetry.space_group_name_H-M   'P 1'
#
loop_
_entity.id
_entity.type
_entity.pdbx_description
1 polymer ?
#
loop_
_entity_poly.entity_id
_entity_poly.type
_entity_poly.pdbx_seq_one_letter_code
_entity_poly.pdbx_strand_id
1 'polypeptide(L)'
;MPLLGMGGETEKGTALPILPWWNAVAINDVPAQSDFYSTASGRLLNDLLRSARDADKVALLLKVWRQRLSYRLVRSAEESKIALSSAASVETALPFIQDDLATAIAQQGLEAALDQPLTRIMEQVRLALDSSQTTPDVIYLTGGSARSPLIKKALTAQLPGIPLAGGDDFGSVTAGLARWAQVVFR
;
A
#
# COMPACT_ATOMS: atom_id res chain seq x y z
N MET A 1 6.71 -8.50 2.09
CA MET A 1 6.30 -9.79 1.51
C MET A 1 7.45 -10.81 1.35
N PRO A 2 8.75 -10.44 1.26
CA PRO A 2 9.86 -11.42 1.23
C PRO A 2 9.87 -12.39 2.42
N LEU A 3 9.49 -11.94 3.62
CA LEU A 3 9.31 -12.81 4.80
C LEU A 3 8.32 -13.97 4.59
N LEU A 4 7.36 -13.79 3.69
CA LEU A 4 6.36 -14.81 3.33
C LEU A 4 6.74 -15.56 2.05
N GLY A 5 8.00 -15.46 1.59
CA GLY A 5 8.51 -16.18 0.42
C GLY A 5 8.31 -15.50 -0.93
N MET A 6 7.80 -14.26 -0.99
CA MET A 6 7.70 -13.51 -2.26
C MET A 6 9.10 -13.28 -2.86
N GLY A 7 9.24 -13.57 -4.15
CA GLY A 7 10.52 -13.46 -4.87
C GLY A 7 11.46 -14.65 -4.65
N GLY A 8 10.97 -15.70 -4.00
CA GLY A 8 11.70 -16.97 -3.85
C GLY A 8 11.70 -17.82 -5.11
N GLU A 9 12.37 -18.96 -5.05
CA GLU A 9 12.52 -19.92 -6.13
C GLU A 9 12.12 -21.33 -5.68
N THR A 10 11.82 -22.18 -6.64
CA THR A 10 11.67 -23.61 -6.42
C THR A 10 13.06 -24.26 -6.18
N GLU A 11 13.08 -25.50 -5.69
CA GLU A 11 14.29 -26.32 -5.60
C GLU A 11 15.06 -26.44 -6.94
N LYS A 12 14.34 -26.32 -8.07
CA LYS A 12 14.92 -26.36 -9.42
C LYS A 12 15.37 -24.98 -9.95
N GLY A 13 15.32 -23.93 -9.12
CA GLY A 13 15.73 -22.57 -9.51
C GLY A 13 14.71 -21.81 -10.37
N THR A 14 13.45 -22.27 -10.47
CA THR A 14 12.40 -21.55 -11.16
C THR A 14 11.76 -20.54 -10.19
N ALA A 15 11.61 -19.28 -10.61
CA ALA A 15 10.97 -18.24 -9.79
C ALA A 15 9.53 -18.63 -9.41
N LEU A 16 9.17 -18.38 -8.15
CA LEU A 16 7.79 -18.55 -7.70
C LEU A 16 6.89 -17.46 -8.32
N PRO A 17 5.62 -17.79 -8.66
CA PRO A 17 4.66 -16.79 -9.18
C PRO A 17 4.38 -15.76 -8.09
N ILE A 18 4.40 -14.48 -8.44
CA ILE A 18 4.19 -13.38 -7.46
C ILE A 18 2.72 -13.07 -7.17
N LEU A 19 1.81 -13.47 -8.05
CA LEU A 19 0.38 -13.15 -7.97
C LEU A 19 -0.28 -13.53 -6.63
N PRO A 20 -0.03 -14.71 -6.04
CA PRO A 20 -0.62 -15.06 -4.74
C PRO A 20 -0.28 -14.06 -3.62
N TRP A 21 0.94 -13.51 -3.62
CA TRP A 21 1.36 -12.51 -2.62
C TRP A 21 0.69 -11.16 -2.85
N TRP A 22 0.52 -10.73 -4.12
CA TRP A 22 -0.22 -9.51 -4.44
C TRP A 22 -1.68 -9.64 -4.04
N ASN A 23 -2.34 -10.75 -4.40
CA ASN A 23 -3.74 -10.98 -4.05
C ASN A 23 -3.94 -11.06 -2.53
N ALA A 24 -2.97 -11.57 -1.78
CA ALA A 24 -3.01 -11.62 -0.31
C ALA A 24 -3.14 -10.24 0.34
N VAL A 25 -2.62 -9.17 -0.27
CA VAL A 25 -2.65 -7.81 0.29
C VAL A 25 -3.59 -6.85 -0.44
N ALA A 26 -4.22 -7.28 -1.53
CA ALA A 26 -5.15 -6.46 -2.31
C ALA A 26 -6.54 -6.39 -1.64
N ILE A 27 -6.62 -5.98 -0.37
CA ILE A 27 -7.87 -6.02 0.43
C ILE A 27 -8.98 -5.12 -0.09
N ASN A 28 -8.66 -4.12 -0.91
CA ASN A 28 -9.62 -3.21 -1.53
C ASN A 28 -10.06 -3.67 -2.94
N ASP A 29 -9.49 -4.77 -3.43
CA ASP A 29 -9.85 -5.41 -4.71
C ASP A 29 -10.63 -6.70 -4.42
N VAL A 30 -11.95 -6.62 -4.51
CA VAL A 30 -12.85 -7.75 -4.18
C VAL A 30 -12.58 -8.98 -5.05
N PRO A 31 -12.40 -8.87 -6.38
CA PRO A 31 -11.96 -9.98 -7.22
C PRO A 31 -10.66 -10.63 -6.76
N ALA A 32 -9.60 -9.84 -6.51
CA ALA A 32 -8.31 -10.35 -6.07
C ALA A 32 -8.39 -11.06 -4.71
N GLN A 33 -9.17 -10.53 -3.77
CA GLN A 33 -9.41 -11.17 -2.48
C GLN A 33 -10.21 -12.47 -2.60
N SER A 34 -11.24 -12.49 -3.46
CA SER A 34 -12.01 -13.70 -3.75
C SER A 34 -11.12 -14.77 -4.36
N ASP A 35 -10.27 -14.40 -5.31
CA ASP A 35 -9.31 -15.30 -5.94
C ASP A 35 -8.29 -15.84 -4.93
N PHE A 36 -7.71 -14.96 -4.09
CA PHE A 36 -6.77 -15.39 -3.06
C PHE A 36 -7.37 -16.44 -2.11
N TYR A 37 -8.63 -16.27 -1.69
CA TYR A 37 -9.30 -17.21 -0.78
C TYR A 37 -10.04 -18.34 -1.46
N SER A 38 -9.86 -18.52 -2.77
CA SER A 38 -10.45 -19.62 -3.53
C SER A 38 -9.80 -20.96 -3.19
N THR A 39 -10.53 -22.05 -3.46
CA THR A 39 -9.99 -23.42 -3.34
C THR A 39 -8.81 -23.65 -4.30
N ALA A 40 -8.85 -23.03 -5.49
CA ALA A 40 -7.77 -23.13 -6.47
C ALA A 40 -6.47 -22.49 -5.93
N SER A 41 -6.57 -21.31 -5.33
CA SER A 41 -5.43 -20.65 -4.68
C SER A 41 -4.88 -21.49 -3.53
N GLY A 42 -5.74 -22.09 -2.70
CA GLY A 42 -5.30 -22.99 -1.64
C GLY A 42 -4.52 -24.21 -2.15
N ARG A 43 -4.93 -24.79 -3.28
CA ARG A 43 -4.17 -25.88 -3.94
C ARG A 43 -2.82 -25.37 -4.44
N LEU A 44 -2.81 -24.26 -5.17
CA LEU A 44 -1.57 -23.64 -5.64
C LEU A 44 -0.59 -23.37 -4.50
N LEU A 45 -1.03 -22.78 -3.39
CA LEU A 45 -0.17 -22.51 -2.23
C LEU A 45 0.40 -23.81 -1.62
N ASN A 46 -0.35 -24.89 -1.57
CA ASN A 46 0.16 -26.18 -1.13
C ASN A 46 1.19 -26.78 -2.12
N ASP A 47 1.01 -26.59 -3.43
CA ASP A 47 1.96 -27.04 -4.44
C ASP A 47 3.26 -26.21 -4.38
N LEU A 48 3.14 -24.89 -4.19
CA LEU A 48 4.29 -24.01 -3.96
C LEU A 48 5.06 -24.40 -2.68
N LEU A 49 4.36 -24.72 -1.60
CA LEU A 49 4.97 -25.19 -0.36
C LEU A 49 5.84 -26.42 -0.56
N ARG A 50 5.42 -27.35 -1.43
CA ARG A 50 6.17 -28.59 -1.72
C ARG A 50 7.38 -28.38 -2.61
N SER A 51 7.37 -27.33 -3.44
CA SER A 51 8.40 -27.10 -4.46
C SER A 51 9.34 -25.96 -4.14
N ALA A 52 8.99 -25.10 -3.20
CA ALA A 52 9.79 -23.93 -2.84
C ALA A 52 11.06 -24.33 -2.07
N ARG A 53 12.18 -23.70 -2.41
CA ARG A 53 13.44 -23.81 -1.67
C ARG A 53 13.30 -23.33 -0.22
N ASP A 54 12.58 -22.22 -0.02
CA ASP A 54 12.24 -21.64 1.29
C ASP A 54 10.82 -22.03 1.70
N ALA A 55 10.54 -23.32 1.86
CA ALA A 55 9.19 -23.83 2.18
C ALA A 55 8.60 -23.20 3.44
N ASP A 56 9.41 -22.94 4.47
CA ASP A 56 8.98 -22.31 5.73
C ASP A 56 8.36 -20.94 5.50
N LYS A 57 8.92 -20.13 4.59
CA LYS A 57 8.37 -18.82 4.23
C LYS A 57 7.04 -18.95 3.50
N VAL A 58 6.91 -19.90 2.59
CA VAL A 58 5.65 -20.16 1.89
C VAL A 58 4.58 -20.70 2.85
N ALA A 59 4.98 -21.47 3.88
CA ALA A 59 4.08 -21.92 4.94
C ALA A 59 3.45 -20.75 5.69
N LEU A 60 4.15 -19.63 5.89
CA LEU A 60 3.59 -18.42 6.50
C LEU A 60 2.51 -17.79 5.62
N LEU A 61 2.70 -17.75 4.29
CA LEU A 61 1.65 -17.28 3.37
C LEU A 61 0.43 -18.22 3.39
N LEU A 62 0.65 -19.52 3.42
CA LEU A 62 -0.42 -20.51 3.55
C LEU A 62 -1.19 -20.33 4.87
N LYS A 63 -0.51 -19.96 5.96
CA LYS A 63 -1.17 -19.61 7.23
C LYS A 63 -2.02 -18.35 7.10
N VAL A 64 -1.52 -17.31 6.41
CA VAL A 64 -2.31 -16.10 6.07
C VAL A 64 -3.60 -16.49 5.34
N TRP A 65 -3.49 -17.37 4.34
CA TRP A 65 -4.64 -17.87 3.59
C TRP A 65 -5.62 -18.65 4.47
N ARG A 66 -5.15 -19.63 5.24
CA ARG A 66 -5.99 -20.50 6.08
C ARG A 66 -6.75 -19.75 7.16
N GLN A 67 -6.08 -18.78 7.80
CA GLN A 67 -6.62 -18.03 8.94
C GLN A 67 -7.22 -16.67 8.54
N ARG A 68 -7.30 -16.37 7.24
CA ARG A 68 -7.84 -15.11 6.69
C ARG A 68 -7.19 -13.86 7.28
N LEU A 69 -5.86 -13.82 7.33
CA LEU A 69 -5.09 -12.77 8.00
C LEU A 69 -4.72 -11.58 7.10
N SER A 70 -5.18 -11.51 5.84
CA SER A 70 -4.88 -10.44 4.88
C SER A 70 -5.09 -9.05 5.47
N TYR A 71 -6.24 -8.82 6.11
CA TYR A 71 -6.54 -7.52 6.70
C TYR A 71 -5.55 -7.14 7.82
N ARG A 72 -5.20 -8.08 8.70
CA ARG A 72 -4.23 -7.84 9.77
C ARG A 72 -2.85 -7.53 9.21
N LEU A 73 -2.44 -8.23 8.15
CA LEU A 73 -1.17 -8.02 7.47
C LEU A 73 -1.10 -6.62 6.84
N VAL A 74 -2.15 -6.20 6.13
CA VAL A 74 -2.21 -4.86 5.52
C VAL A 74 -2.26 -3.77 6.58
N ARG A 75 -3.00 -3.99 7.68
CA ARG A 75 -3.04 -3.04 8.80
C ARG A 75 -1.66 -2.82 9.43
N SER A 76 -0.89 -3.89 9.66
CA SER A 76 0.49 -3.77 10.17
C SER A 76 1.39 -2.98 9.20
N ALA A 77 1.22 -3.17 7.88
CA ALA A 77 1.95 -2.40 6.88
C ALA A 77 1.54 -0.91 6.89
N GLU A 78 0.25 -0.61 7.08
CA GLU A 78 -0.25 0.77 7.19
C GLU A 78 0.29 1.47 8.44
N GLU A 79 0.25 0.81 9.59
CA GLU A 79 0.82 1.31 10.84
C GLU A 79 2.33 1.60 10.69
N SER A 80 3.06 0.70 10.04
CA SER A 80 4.49 0.89 9.74
C SER A 80 4.73 2.08 8.81
N LYS A 81 3.93 2.24 7.76
CA LYS A 81 4.00 3.39 6.85
C LYS A 81 3.76 4.71 7.59
N ILE A 82 2.80 4.75 8.51
CA ILE A 82 2.52 5.94 9.34
C ILE A 82 3.70 6.25 10.24
N ALA A 83 4.25 5.24 10.92
CA ALA A 83 5.39 5.41 11.82
C ALA A 83 6.66 5.88 11.06
N LEU A 84 6.90 5.40 9.84
CA LEU A 84 7.99 5.85 8.96
C LEU A 84 7.86 7.30 8.47
N SER A 85 6.73 7.95 8.71
CA SER A 85 6.60 9.39 8.44
C SER A 85 7.41 10.25 9.42
N SER A 86 7.81 9.71 10.56
CA SER A 86 8.59 10.40 11.61
C SER A 86 9.83 9.63 12.08
N ALA A 87 10.06 8.41 11.60
CA ALA A 87 11.18 7.56 11.98
C ALA A 87 11.96 7.07 10.75
N ALA A 88 13.29 6.96 10.87
CA ALA A 88 14.13 6.44 9.79
C ALA A 88 13.96 4.93 9.56
N SER A 89 13.56 4.19 10.58
CA SER A 89 13.24 2.76 10.52
C SER A 89 12.21 2.40 11.59
N VAL A 90 11.46 1.34 11.32
CA VAL A 90 10.45 0.79 12.23
C VAL A 90 10.56 -0.73 12.24
N GLU A 91 10.49 -1.33 13.41
CA GLU A 91 10.32 -2.76 13.53
C GLU A 91 8.83 -3.11 13.50
N THR A 92 8.46 -3.99 12.57
CA THR A 92 7.09 -4.46 12.38
C THR A 92 6.99 -5.90 12.83
N ALA A 93 6.34 -6.12 13.96
CA ALA A 93 6.07 -7.46 14.50
C ALA A 93 4.79 -8.04 13.89
N LEU A 94 4.83 -9.33 13.54
CA LEU A 94 3.72 -10.08 12.95
C LEU A 94 3.38 -11.34 13.79
N PRO A 95 3.18 -11.20 15.13
CA PRO A 95 3.00 -12.36 16.01
C PRO A 95 1.73 -13.17 15.70
N PHE A 96 0.77 -12.56 15.01
CA PHE A 96 -0.43 -13.25 14.56
C PHE A 96 -0.17 -14.24 13.40
N ILE A 97 0.98 -14.14 12.73
CA ILE A 97 1.41 -15.13 11.74
C ILE A 97 2.30 -16.17 12.43
N GLN A 98 3.30 -15.72 13.17
CA GLN A 98 4.19 -16.58 13.93
C GLN A 98 4.79 -15.77 15.08
N ASP A 99 4.93 -16.40 16.26
CA ASP A 99 5.62 -15.81 17.39
C ASP A 99 7.03 -15.38 16.98
N ASP A 100 7.48 -14.23 17.46
CA ASP A 100 8.80 -13.65 17.15
C ASP A 100 9.03 -13.28 15.66
N LEU A 101 8.01 -13.40 14.79
CA LEU A 101 8.14 -12.94 13.42
C LEU A 101 8.10 -11.41 13.37
N ALA A 102 9.22 -10.80 13.01
CA ALA A 102 9.36 -9.36 12.85
C ALA A 102 10.25 -9.01 11.66
N THR A 103 10.12 -7.77 11.21
CA THR A 103 11.00 -7.21 10.16
C THR A 103 11.27 -5.74 10.42
N ALA A 104 12.50 -5.32 10.21
CA ALA A 104 12.82 -3.90 10.16
C ALA A 104 12.49 -3.35 8.77
N ILE A 105 11.77 -2.23 8.74
CA ILE A 105 11.43 -1.50 7.52
C ILE A 105 12.10 -0.14 7.63
N ALA A 106 12.98 0.19 6.68
CA ALA A 106 13.63 1.50 6.61
C ALA A 106 12.82 2.46 5.70
N GLN A 107 12.90 3.75 5.99
CA GLN A 107 12.28 4.80 5.19
C GLN A 107 12.71 4.73 3.71
N GLN A 108 14.00 4.44 3.44
CA GLN A 108 14.50 4.24 2.08
C GLN A 108 13.80 3.10 1.34
N GLY A 109 13.46 2.01 2.04
CA GLY A 109 12.70 0.90 1.46
C GLY A 109 11.27 1.32 1.10
N LEU A 110 10.64 2.17 1.91
CA LEU A 110 9.33 2.76 1.60
C LEU A 110 9.43 3.72 0.41
N GLU A 111 10.45 4.58 0.36
CA GLU A 111 10.70 5.48 -0.77
C GLU A 111 10.84 4.72 -2.08
N ALA A 112 11.67 3.68 -2.11
CA ALA A 112 11.86 2.83 -3.29
C ALA A 112 10.56 2.13 -3.72
N ALA A 113 9.75 1.66 -2.75
CA ALA A 113 8.47 1.02 -3.04
C ALA A 113 7.41 2.01 -3.58
N LEU A 114 7.51 3.29 -3.22
CA LEU A 114 6.59 4.35 -3.64
C LEU A 114 7.01 5.04 -4.94
N ASP A 115 8.18 4.80 -5.47
CA ASP A 115 8.71 5.50 -6.66
C ASP A 115 7.76 5.41 -7.86
N GLN A 116 7.38 4.20 -8.28
CA GLN A 116 6.42 4.02 -9.37
C GLN A 116 5.02 4.59 -9.09
N PRO A 117 4.39 4.33 -7.93
CA PRO A 117 3.13 4.95 -7.58
C PRO A 117 3.17 6.48 -7.59
N LEU A 118 4.23 7.08 -7.05
CA LEU A 118 4.41 8.53 -7.05
C LEU A 118 4.57 9.09 -8.46
N THR A 119 5.37 8.44 -9.31
CA THR A 119 5.52 8.82 -10.72
C THR A 119 4.16 8.85 -11.42
N ARG A 120 3.34 7.81 -11.26
CA ARG A 120 1.99 7.75 -11.85
C ARG A 120 1.07 8.86 -11.34
N ILE A 121 1.13 9.17 -10.03
CA ILE A 121 0.36 10.28 -9.46
C ILE A 121 0.80 11.60 -10.07
N MET A 122 2.11 11.84 -10.19
CA MET A 122 2.65 13.06 -10.78
C MET A 122 2.28 13.21 -12.26
N GLU A 123 2.25 12.12 -13.01
CA GLU A 123 1.77 12.10 -14.40
C GLU A 123 0.30 12.55 -14.48
N GLN A 124 -0.57 12.04 -13.58
CA GLN A 124 -1.98 12.45 -13.53
C GLN A 124 -2.14 13.92 -13.14
N VAL A 125 -1.35 14.42 -12.20
CA VAL A 125 -1.32 15.83 -11.83
C VAL A 125 -0.95 16.69 -13.03
N ARG A 126 0.09 16.30 -13.79
CA ARG A 126 0.50 17.03 -15.00
C ARG A 126 -0.60 17.03 -16.06
N LEU A 127 -1.19 15.88 -16.35
CA LEU A 127 -2.29 15.78 -17.31
C LEU A 127 -3.48 16.67 -16.93
N ALA A 128 -3.81 16.74 -15.65
CA ALA A 128 -4.88 17.61 -15.16
C ALA A 128 -4.55 19.10 -15.38
N LEU A 129 -3.31 19.50 -15.13
CA LEU A 129 -2.85 20.88 -15.36
C LEU A 129 -2.86 21.22 -16.86
N ASP A 130 -2.33 20.35 -17.69
CA ASP A 130 -2.30 20.55 -19.15
C ASP A 130 -3.73 20.67 -19.72
N SER A 131 -4.67 19.88 -19.18
CA SER A 131 -6.07 19.92 -19.59
C SER A 131 -6.80 21.18 -19.13
N SER A 132 -6.42 21.74 -17.97
CA SER A 132 -7.04 22.95 -17.42
C SER A 132 -6.58 24.22 -18.12
N GLN A 133 -5.40 24.18 -18.79
CA GLN A 133 -4.72 25.33 -19.40
C GLN A 133 -4.52 26.53 -18.45
N THR A 134 -4.56 26.27 -17.14
CA THR A 134 -4.39 27.27 -16.08
C THR A 134 -3.35 26.84 -15.07
N THR A 135 -2.58 27.79 -14.56
CA THR A 135 -1.67 27.54 -13.45
C THR A 135 -2.45 27.71 -12.14
N PRO A 136 -2.49 26.74 -11.24
CA PRO A 136 -3.19 26.88 -9.98
C PRO A 136 -2.42 27.82 -9.04
N ASP A 137 -3.16 28.62 -8.26
CA ASP A 137 -2.59 29.47 -7.22
C ASP A 137 -2.23 28.68 -5.96
N VAL A 138 -2.86 27.53 -5.75
CA VAL A 138 -2.68 26.68 -4.57
C VAL A 138 -3.04 25.22 -4.89
N ILE A 139 -2.34 24.29 -4.27
CA ILE A 139 -2.66 22.86 -4.29
C ILE A 139 -3.25 22.49 -2.93
N TYR A 140 -4.53 22.12 -2.89
CA TYR A 140 -5.17 21.68 -1.67
C TYR A 140 -5.02 20.16 -1.50
N LEU A 141 -4.44 19.74 -0.37
CA LEU A 141 -4.23 18.35 -0.03
C LEU A 141 -5.28 17.90 1.00
N THR A 142 -5.90 16.74 0.74
CA THR A 142 -6.89 16.13 1.63
C THR A 142 -6.74 14.59 1.62
N GLY A 143 -7.23 13.93 2.67
CA GLY A 143 -7.13 12.50 2.84
C GLY A 143 -5.86 12.06 3.57
N GLY A 144 -5.87 10.85 4.14
CA GLY A 144 -4.78 10.33 4.98
C GLY A 144 -3.42 10.29 4.28
N SER A 145 -3.38 9.99 2.98
CA SER A 145 -2.15 9.98 2.18
C SER A 145 -1.53 11.38 2.00
N ALA A 146 -2.32 12.43 2.10
CA ALA A 146 -1.85 13.82 2.01
C ALA A 146 -0.88 14.21 3.15
N ARG A 147 -0.88 13.46 4.24
CA ARG A 147 0.07 13.62 5.35
C ARG A 147 1.48 13.13 5.01
N SER A 148 1.61 12.27 3.98
CA SER A 148 2.91 11.70 3.62
C SER A 148 3.93 12.76 3.21
N PRO A 149 5.09 12.85 3.88
CA PRO A 149 6.16 13.75 3.49
C PRO A 149 6.65 13.49 2.05
N LEU A 150 6.61 12.24 1.61
CA LEU A 150 7.05 11.84 0.26
C LEU A 150 6.13 12.41 -0.82
N ILE A 151 4.81 12.39 -0.61
CA ILE A 151 3.84 12.98 -1.55
C ILE A 151 4.02 14.49 -1.60
N LYS A 152 4.16 15.15 -0.45
CA LYS A 152 4.41 16.60 -0.39
C LYS A 152 5.70 16.98 -1.12
N LYS A 153 6.79 16.24 -0.87
CA LYS A 153 8.08 16.44 -1.54
C LYS A 153 7.96 16.28 -3.07
N ALA A 154 7.27 15.24 -3.54
CA ALA A 154 7.06 15.00 -4.96
C ALA A 154 6.25 16.11 -5.62
N LEU A 155 5.16 16.58 -4.99
CA LEU A 155 4.35 17.70 -5.49
C LEU A 155 5.14 19.00 -5.55
N THR A 156 5.88 19.35 -4.49
CA THR A 156 6.71 20.56 -4.46
C THR A 156 7.80 20.53 -5.52
N ALA A 157 8.39 19.35 -5.78
CA ALA A 157 9.40 19.21 -6.83
C ALA A 157 8.80 19.32 -8.25
N GLN A 158 7.58 18.80 -8.45
CA GLN A 158 6.88 18.85 -9.74
C GLN A 158 6.31 20.24 -10.05
N LEU A 159 5.86 20.97 -9.03
CA LEU A 159 5.17 22.26 -9.14
C LEU A 159 5.85 23.31 -8.25
N PRO A 160 7.08 23.71 -8.60
CA PRO A 160 7.83 24.70 -7.81
C PRO A 160 7.11 26.05 -7.79
N GLY A 161 7.06 26.65 -6.61
CA GLY A 161 6.44 27.98 -6.42
C GLY A 161 4.93 27.96 -6.15
N ILE A 162 4.26 26.82 -6.30
CA ILE A 162 2.83 26.70 -5.95
C ILE A 162 2.70 26.22 -4.50
N PRO A 163 2.07 26.98 -3.61
CA PRO A 163 1.91 26.62 -2.20
C PRO A 163 1.02 25.39 -2.04
N LEU A 164 1.41 24.51 -1.11
CA LEU A 164 0.58 23.40 -0.66
C LEU A 164 -0.26 23.87 0.54
N ALA A 165 -1.57 23.79 0.42
CA ALA A 165 -2.51 23.99 1.51
C ALA A 165 -3.09 22.66 1.96
N GLY A 166 -3.35 22.52 3.25
CA GLY A 166 -4.01 21.38 3.85
C GLY A 166 -4.97 21.85 4.93
N GLY A 167 -5.92 21.02 5.26
CA GLY A 167 -6.89 21.28 6.32
C GLY A 167 -7.19 20.04 7.12
N ASP A 168 -8.44 19.81 7.49
CA ASP A 168 -8.88 18.56 8.06
C ASP A 168 -8.83 17.46 7.00
N ASP A 169 -7.79 16.63 7.09
CA ASP A 169 -7.52 15.56 6.11
C ASP A 169 -8.65 14.54 5.99
N PHE A 170 -9.47 14.37 7.02
CA PHE A 170 -10.55 13.39 7.06
C PHE A 170 -11.95 14.02 7.02
N GLY A 171 -12.11 15.24 7.47
CA GLY A 171 -13.40 15.94 7.54
C GLY A 171 -13.72 16.84 6.35
N SER A 172 -12.78 17.10 5.44
CA SER A 172 -12.95 18.05 4.34
C SER A 172 -14.13 17.71 3.43
N VAL A 173 -14.36 16.43 3.12
CA VAL A 173 -15.51 15.99 2.30
C VAL A 173 -16.83 16.25 3.04
N THR A 174 -16.91 15.86 4.32
CA THR A 174 -18.11 16.08 5.15
C THR A 174 -18.43 17.55 5.33
N ALA A 175 -17.40 18.38 5.58
CA ALA A 175 -17.56 19.82 5.70
C ALA A 175 -18.03 20.45 4.38
N GLY A 176 -17.49 19.99 3.25
CA GLY A 176 -17.92 20.43 1.92
C GLY A 176 -19.37 20.07 1.63
N LEU A 177 -19.76 18.83 1.90
CA LEU A 177 -21.15 18.37 1.76
C LEU A 177 -22.12 19.14 2.65
N ALA A 178 -21.73 19.39 3.91
CA ALA A 178 -22.56 20.18 4.84
C ALA A 178 -22.77 21.61 4.36
N ARG A 179 -21.72 22.27 3.84
CA ARG A 179 -21.83 23.60 3.23
C ARG A 179 -22.70 23.59 1.99
N TRP A 180 -22.54 22.61 1.13
CA TRP A 180 -23.34 22.47 -0.08
C TRP A 180 -24.82 22.24 0.24
N ALA A 181 -25.11 21.39 1.23
CA ALA A 181 -26.47 21.16 1.70
C ALA A 181 -27.16 22.46 2.16
N GLN A 182 -26.45 23.38 2.83
CA GLN A 182 -26.99 24.71 3.22
C GLN A 182 -27.33 25.59 2.03
N VAL A 183 -26.72 25.36 0.87
CA VAL A 183 -27.02 26.12 -0.36
C VAL A 183 -28.22 25.52 -1.09
N VAL A 184 -28.32 24.20 -1.14
CA VAL A 184 -29.30 23.45 -1.94
C VAL A 184 -30.66 23.35 -1.20
N PHE A 185 -30.65 23.25 0.12
CA PHE A 185 -31.85 23.02 0.96
C PHE A 185 -32.23 24.23 1.78
N ARG A 186 -31.99 25.41 1.24
CA ARG A 186 -32.52 26.70 1.78
C ARG A 186 -33.94 26.97 1.35
#